data_cd7bf1f5ee34bdc0d4be8d2d696d9663
#
_entry.id   cd7bf1f5ee34bdc0d4be8d2d696d9663
#
_cell.length_a   1.000
_cell.length_b   1.000
_cell.length_c   1.000
_cell.angle_alpha   90.00
_cell.angle_beta   90.00
_cell.angle_gamma   90.00
#
_symmetry.space_group_name_H-M   'P 1'
#
loop_
_entity.id
_entity.type
_entity.pdbx_description
1 polymer ?
#
loop_
_entity_poly.entity_id
_entity_poly.type
_entity_poly.pdbx_seq_one_letter_code
_entity_poly.pdbx_strand_id
1 'polypeptide(L)'
;EEKQSLAGVFHLGVLPTIAPYLLPRFFPQLMEKYPELDIRVTEMKTQNIQQALHAGDIDAAIIASKLEDTFLKEETLFYETFFGYVSCKEPLFKHDVIRTSDITGERLWLLDEGHCFRDQLVRFCQMEAVKVSQMAYRLGSMETFMRMVESGKGITFIPELAVTQLTEEQRQLVRPFDIP
;
A
#
# COMPACT_ATOMS: atom_id res chain seq x y z
N GLU A 1 33.83 16.76 -12.28
CA GLU A 1 32.46 16.19 -12.26
C GLU A 1 31.50 17.35 -11.98
N GLU A 2 30.79 17.79 -12.99
CA GLU A 2 29.70 18.73 -12.84
C GLU A 2 28.64 18.06 -11.95
N LYS A 3 28.47 18.57 -10.73
CA LYS A 3 27.30 18.29 -9.93
C LYS A 3 26.12 18.85 -10.71
N GLN A 4 25.39 18.00 -11.43
CA GLN A 4 24.07 18.36 -11.93
C GLN A 4 23.22 18.69 -10.72
N SER A 5 23.04 19.97 -10.44
CA SER A 5 22.12 20.42 -9.40
C SER A 5 20.72 20.22 -9.97
N LEU A 6 19.97 19.31 -9.34
CA LEU A 6 18.55 19.16 -9.64
C LEU A 6 17.84 20.38 -9.06
N ALA A 7 17.14 21.14 -9.90
CA ALA A 7 16.43 22.35 -9.51
C ALA A 7 15.09 22.43 -10.26
N GLY A 8 14.14 23.17 -9.69
CA GLY A 8 12.82 23.38 -10.30
C GLY A 8 11.70 22.64 -9.58
N VAL A 9 10.51 22.65 -10.15
CA VAL A 9 9.33 22.01 -9.58
C VAL A 9 9.19 20.61 -10.15
N PHE A 10 8.96 19.64 -9.29
CA PHE A 10 8.74 18.24 -9.64
C PHE A 10 7.50 17.70 -8.93
N HIS A 11 6.50 17.27 -9.68
CA HIS A 11 5.26 16.73 -9.14
C HIS A 11 5.30 15.20 -9.08
N LEU A 12 5.19 14.65 -7.89
CA LEU A 12 5.24 13.21 -7.62
C LEU A 12 3.88 12.70 -7.15
N GLY A 13 3.29 11.80 -7.92
CA GLY A 13 2.14 11.03 -7.48
C GLY A 13 2.56 9.80 -6.67
N VAL A 14 1.88 9.51 -5.57
CA VAL A 14 2.17 8.32 -4.74
C VAL A 14 0.87 7.68 -4.30
N LEU A 15 0.84 6.33 -4.26
CA LEU A 15 -0.29 5.62 -3.70
C LEU A 15 -0.40 5.85 -2.20
N PRO A 16 -1.62 6.09 -1.66
CA PRO A 16 -1.84 6.25 -0.21
C PRO A 16 -1.40 5.04 0.62
N THR A 17 -1.33 3.86 0.00
CA THR A 17 -0.86 2.63 0.65
C THR A 17 0.66 2.51 0.72
N ILE A 18 1.39 3.35 -0.01
CA ILE A 18 2.85 3.39 -0.07
C ILE A 18 3.40 4.62 0.66
N ALA A 19 2.78 5.77 0.47
CA ALA A 19 3.27 7.06 0.92
C ALA A 19 3.70 7.09 2.41
N PRO A 20 2.88 6.62 3.38
CA PRO A 20 3.22 6.70 4.81
C PRO A 20 4.46 5.89 5.19
N TYR A 21 4.77 4.85 4.45
CA TYR A 21 5.84 3.90 4.79
C TYR A 21 7.11 4.12 3.99
N LEU A 22 7.00 4.61 2.76
CA LEU A 22 8.13 4.80 1.86
C LEU A 22 8.70 6.23 1.94
N LEU A 23 7.86 7.25 1.87
CA LEU A 23 8.34 8.64 1.81
C LEU A 23 9.24 9.03 2.99
N PRO A 24 8.93 8.69 4.25
CA PRO A 24 9.78 9.05 5.38
C PRO A 24 11.20 8.47 5.31
N ARG A 25 11.43 7.44 4.51
CA ARG A 25 12.72 6.76 4.40
C ARG A 25 13.72 7.51 3.54
N PHE A 26 13.26 8.27 2.57
CA PHE A 26 14.17 8.94 1.63
C PHE A 26 13.85 10.42 1.42
N PHE A 27 12.60 10.82 1.58
CA PHE A 27 12.16 12.15 1.20
C PHE A 27 12.87 13.28 1.98
N PRO A 28 13.07 13.19 3.32
CA PRO A 28 13.83 14.20 4.06
C PRO A 28 15.26 14.36 3.55
N GLN A 29 15.95 13.25 3.31
CA GLN A 29 17.33 13.26 2.79
C GLN A 29 17.41 13.82 1.37
N LEU A 30 16.39 13.55 0.54
CA LEU A 30 16.30 14.07 -0.80
C LEU A 30 16.18 15.60 -0.78
N MET A 31 15.33 16.14 0.09
CA MET A 31 15.16 17.60 0.26
C MET A 31 16.43 18.28 0.76
N GLU A 32 17.15 17.67 1.70
CA GLU A 32 18.42 18.18 2.20
C GLU A 32 19.51 18.20 1.11
N LYS A 33 19.54 17.14 0.30
CA LYS A 33 20.55 16.98 -0.75
C LYS A 33 20.33 17.91 -1.95
N TYR A 34 19.07 18.22 -2.26
CA TYR A 34 18.67 19.03 -3.41
C TYR A 34 17.72 20.17 -2.98
N PRO A 35 18.25 21.19 -2.28
CA PRO A 35 17.42 22.27 -1.72
C PRO A 35 16.75 23.16 -2.78
N GLU A 36 17.23 23.13 -4.02
CA GLU A 36 16.65 23.89 -5.14
C GLU A 36 15.54 23.11 -5.88
N LEU A 37 15.30 21.86 -5.48
CA LEU A 37 14.25 21.02 -6.04
C LEU A 37 12.97 21.13 -5.20
N ASP A 38 11.95 21.78 -5.74
CA ASP A 38 10.60 21.87 -5.13
C ASP A 38 9.80 20.60 -5.49
N ILE A 39 9.82 19.60 -4.64
CA ILE A 39 9.08 18.35 -4.85
C ILE A 39 7.70 18.46 -4.21
N ARG A 40 6.67 18.38 -5.06
CA ARG A 40 5.27 18.42 -4.66
C ARG A 40 4.69 17.03 -4.74
N VAL A 41 4.32 16.46 -3.59
CA VAL A 41 3.75 15.12 -3.50
C VAL A 41 2.24 15.19 -3.43
N THR A 42 1.57 14.37 -4.24
CA THR A 42 0.12 14.18 -4.18
C THR A 42 -0.22 12.71 -4.04
N GLU A 43 -0.96 12.37 -2.99
CA GLU A 43 -1.47 11.01 -2.82
C GLU A 43 -2.72 10.81 -3.68
N MET A 44 -2.71 9.78 -4.52
CA MET A 44 -3.84 9.47 -5.41
C MET A 44 -3.91 7.99 -5.76
N LYS A 45 -5.11 7.53 -6.13
CA LYS A 45 -5.34 6.15 -6.58
C LYS A 45 -4.69 5.89 -7.94
N THR A 46 -4.41 4.63 -8.25
CA THR A 46 -3.75 4.20 -9.49
C THR A 46 -4.40 4.78 -10.75
N GLN A 47 -5.71 4.75 -10.83
CA GLN A 47 -6.45 5.27 -11.98
C GLN A 47 -6.24 6.78 -12.20
N ASN A 48 -6.21 7.54 -11.10
CA ASN A 48 -5.99 8.98 -11.15
C ASN A 48 -4.52 9.30 -11.48
N ILE A 49 -3.57 8.48 -11.00
CA ILE A 49 -2.15 8.57 -11.34
C ILE A 49 -1.95 8.45 -12.85
N GLN A 50 -2.54 7.43 -13.47
CA GLN A 50 -2.42 7.23 -14.91
C GLN A 50 -2.94 8.43 -15.70
N GLN A 51 -4.12 8.94 -15.33
CA GLN A 51 -4.70 10.12 -15.95
C GLN A 51 -3.83 11.37 -15.78
N ALA A 52 -3.32 11.60 -14.56
CA ALA A 52 -2.47 12.73 -14.24
C ALA A 52 -1.12 12.71 -14.98
N LEU A 53 -0.52 11.51 -15.15
CA LEU A 53 0.70 11.32 -15.95
C LEU A 53 0.45 11.67 -17.43
N HIS A 54 -0.66 11.19 -18.01
CA HIS A 54 -1.01 11.52 -19.40
C HIS A 54 -1.34 12.99 -19.61
N ALA A 55 -1.96 13.62 -18.62
CA ALA A 55 -2.27 15.06 -18.67
C ALA A 55 -1.04 15.95 -18.43
N GLY A 56 0.05 15.39 -17.89
CA GLY A 56 1.22 16.16 -17.47
C GLY A 56 1.01 16.93 -16.17
N ASP A 57 0.02 16.54 -15.37
CA ASP A 57 -0.25 17.16 -14.06
C ASP A 57 0.77 16.68 -13.00
N ILE A 58 1.35 15.50 -13.20
CA ILE A 58 2.48 14.97 -12.43
C ILE A 58 3.57 14.47 -13.37
N ASP A 59 4.84 14.58 -12.92
CA ASP A 59 6.02 14.21 -13.70
C ASP A 59 6.38 12.74 -13.55
N ALA A 60 6.12 12.17 -12.37
CA ALA A 60 6.34 10.77 -12.07
C ALA A 60 5.38 10.27 -11.00
N ALA A 61 5.32 8.94 -10.82
CA ALA A 61 4.54 8.33 -9.75
C ALA A 61 5.20 7.08 -9.19
N ILE A 62 4.89 6.79 -7.91
CA ILE A 62 5.25 5.53 -7.26
C ILE A 62 3.97 4.71 -7.08
N ILE A 63 3.96 3.54 -7.67
CA ILE A 63 2.82 2.63 -7.74
C ILE A 63 3.23 1.21 -7.32
N ALA A 64 2.27 0.34 -7.06
CA ALA A 64 2.51 -1.02 -6.59
C ALA A 64 2.32 -2.09 -7.67
N SER A 65 1.77 -1.75 -8.84
CA SER A 65 1.54 -2.69 -9.93
C SER A 65 1.77 -2.02 -11.29
N LYS A 66 2.09 -2.81 -12.29
CA LYS A 66 2.21 -2.32 -13.67
C LYS A 66 0.88 -1.73 -14.16
N LEU A 67 0.97 -0.63 -14.89
CA LEU A 67 -0.19 0.03 -15.49
C LEU A 67 -0.59 -0.56 -16.86
N GLU A 68 0.28 -1.40 -17.44
CA GLU A 68 0.12 -1.94 -18.80
C GLU A 68 -0.07 -0.83 -19.86
N ASP A 69 0.61 0.30 -19.66
CA ASP A 69 0.52 1.49 -20.49
C ASP A 69 1.79 1.66 -21.30
N THR A 70 1.67 1.56 -22.61
CA THR A 70 2.83 1.61 -23.53
C THR A 70 3.46 3.01 -23.68
N PHE A 71 2.78 4.04 -23.25
CA PHE A 71 3.28 5.43 -23.29
C PHE A 71 4.06 5.81 -22.04
N LEU A 72 3.95 5.05 -20.97
CA LEU A 72 4.62 5.30 -19.71
C LEU A 72 5.84 4.40 -19.57
N LYS A 73 6.95 4.98 -19.16
CA LYS A 73 8.15 4.22 -18.79
C LYS A 73 8.03 3.77 -17.34
N GLU A 74 8.10 2.48 -17.12
CA GLU A 74 8.05 1.88 -15.79
C GLU A 74 9.42 1.30 -15.42
N GLU A 75 9.84 1.55 -14.18
CA GLU A 75 11.05 0.97 -13.59
C GLU A 75 10.72 0.35 -12.24
N THR A 76 11.17 -0.89 -12.03
CA THR A 76 11.00 -1.57 -10.75
C THR A 76 11.99 -1.00 -9.74
N LEU A 77 11.48 -0.47 -8.63
CA LEU A 77 12.29 0.02 -7.53
C LEU A 77 12.69 -1.09 -6.57
N PHE A 78 11.74 -1.91 -6.14
CA PHE A 78 11.94 -3.05 -5.24
C PHE A 78 10.73 -3.97 -5.28
N TYR A 79 10.85 -5.12 -4.64
CA TYR A 79 9.77 -6.06 -4.39
C TYR A 79 9.49 -6.12 -2.89
N GLU A 80 8.23 -6.22 -2.52
CA GLU A 80 7.81 -6.45 -1.14
C GLU A 80 6.69 -7.48 -1.08
N THR A 81 6.56 -8.13 0.08
CA THR A 81 5.48 -9.09 0.34
C THR A 81 4.35 -8.45 1.16
N PHE A 82 3.25 -9.18 1.27
CA PHE A 82 2.13 -8.81 2.13
C PHE A 82 2.11 -9.67 3.39
N PHE A 83 1.60 -9.10 4.45
CA PHE A 83 1.33 -9.77 5.70
C PHE A 83 -0.14 -9.63 6.07
N GLY A 84 -0.70 -10.68 6.69
CA GLY A 84 -1.97 -10.55 7.38
C GLY A 84 -1.78 -9.76 8.66
N TYR A 85 -2.73 -8.88 8.95
CA TYR A 85 -2.84 -8.16 10.21
C TYR A 85 -4.13 -8.61 10.89
N VAL A 86 -4.00 -9.45 11.92
CA VAL A 86 -5.08 -10.28 12.45
C VAL A 86 -5.42 -9.88 13.87
N SER A 87 -6.69 -9.57 14.13
CA SER A 87 -7.14 -9.25 15.47
C SER A 87 -6.94 -10.44 16.42
N CYS A 88 -6.55 -10.15 17.66
CA CYS A 88 -6.36 -11.16 18.70
C CYS A 88 -7.67 -11.94 19.05
N LYS A 89 -8.83 -11.44 18.66
CA LYS A 89 -10.13 -12.11 18.83
C LYS A 89 -10.51 -13.01 17.65
N GLU A 90 -9.75 -12.98 16.57
CA GLU A 90 -10.02 -13.85 15.43
C GLU A 90 -9.40 -15.25 15.61
N PRO A 91 -10.07 -16.32 15.15
CA PRO A 91 -9.51 -17.67 15.21
C PRO A 91 -8.14 -17.80 14.57
N LEU A 92 -7.91 -17.10 13.46
CA LEU A 92 -6.64 -17.08 12.73
C LEU A 92 -5.47 -16.50 13.54
N PHE A 93 -5.74 -15.74 14.58
CA PHE A 93 -4.69 -15.21 15.45
C PHE A 93 -3.85 -16.31 16.12
N LYS A 94 -4.42 -17.50 16.32
CA LYS A 94 -3.74 -18.66 16.92
C LYS A 94 -2.76 -19.35 15.98
N HIS A 95 -2.78 -18.99 14.70
CA HIS A 95 -1.89 -19.55 13.69
C HIS A 95 -0.66 -18.66 13.53
N ASP A 96 0.53 -19.24 13.53
CA ASP A 96 1.77 -18.51 13.28
C ASP A 96 1.90 -18.08 11.82
N VAL A 97 1.26 -18.82 10.92
CA VAL A 97 1.23 -18.61 9.48
C VAL A 97 -0.20 -18.77 8.99
N ILE A 98 -0.62 -17.95 8.04
CA ILE A 98 -1.95 -18.04 7.44
C ILE A 98 -1.86 -18.48 5.98
N ARG A 99 -2.87 -19.21 5.53
CA ARG A 99 -3.04 -19.59 4.13
C ARG A 99 -4.10 -18.72 3.46
N THR A 100 -4.00 -18.54 2.18
CA THR A 100 -5.02 -17.81 1.41
C THR A 100 -6.40 -18.43 1.57
N SER A 101 -6.49 -19.78 1.68
CA SER A 101 -7.72 -20.53 1.94
C SER A 101 -8.37 -20.28 3.30
N ASP A 102 -7.60 -19.78 4.28
CA ASP A 102 -8.09 -19.52 5.63
C ASP A 102 -8.84 -18.18 5.74
N ILE A 103 -8.75 -17.37 4.68
CA ILE A 103 -9.32 -16.03 4.64
C ILE A 103 -10.74 -16.08 4.12
N THR A 104 -11.69 -15.69 4.95
CA THR A 104 -13.10 -15.57 4.60
C THR A 104 -13.49 -14.09 4.48
N GLY A 105 -14.31 -13.76 3.48
CA GLY A 105 -14.70 -12.38 3.22
C GLY A 105 -15.52 -11.70 4.33
N GLU A 106 -16.09 -12.46 5.25
CA GLU A 106 -16.98 -11.95 6.29
C GLU A 106 -16.29 -11.09 7.36
N ARG A 107 -14.96 -11.24 7.51
CA ARG A 107 -14.17 -10.58 8.55
C ARG A 107 -13.01 -9.76 8.00
N LEU A 108 -13.04 -9.52 6.70
CA LEU A 108 -11.96 -8.87 5.98
C LEU A 108 -12.23 -7.39 5.79
N TRP A 109 -11.30 -6.56 6.25
CA TRP A 109 -11.25 -5.14 5.94
C TRP A 109 -10.39 -4.93 4.71
N LEU A 110 -10.99 -4.52 3.59
CA LEU A 110 -10.31 -4.21 2.34
C LEU A 110 -10.61 -2.81 1.87
N LEU A 111 -9.61 -2.20 1.23
CA LEU A 111 -9.79 -0.96 0.51
C LEU A 111 -10.85 -1.11 -0.60
N ASP A 112 -11.52 -0.02 -0.95
CA ASP A 112 -12.48 0.00 -2.04
C ASP A 112 -11.83 -0.21 -3.42
N GLU A 113 -12.64 -0.32 -4.45
CA GLU A 113 -12.17 -0.46 -5.84
C GLU A 113 -11.31 0.74 -6.26
N GLY A 114 -10.37 0.49 -7.20
CA GLY A 114 -9.43 1.49 -7.69
C GLY A 114 -8.13 1.62 -6.87
N HIS A 115 -7.96 0.80 -5.83
CA HIS A 115 -6.68 0.61 -5.16
C HIS A 115 -6.00 -0.66 -5.69
N CYS A 116 -4.83 -0.52 -6.34
CA CYS A 116 -4.08 -1.65 -6.87
C CYS A 116 -3.71 -2.69 -5.79
N PHE A 117 -3.50 -2.24 -4.56
CA PHE A 117 -3.27 -3.10 -3.40
C PHE A 117 -4.43 -4.10 -3.19
N ARG A 118 -5.68 -3.62 -3.28
CA ARG A 118 -6.86 -4.49 -3.19
C ARG A 118 -6.89 -5.52 -4.32
N ASP A 119 -6.62 -5.07 -5.55
CA ASP A 119 -6.67 -5.94 -6.72
C ASP A 119 -5.59 -7.02 -6.66
N GLN A 120 -4.40 -6.68 -6.17
CA GLN A 120 -3.33 -7.64 -5.92
C GLN A 120 -3.74 -8.69 -4.86
N LEU A 121 -4.35 -8.27 -3.75
CA LEU A 121 -4.81 -9.16 -2.70
C LEU A 121 -5.94 -10.08 -3.16
N VAL A 122 -6.90 -9.56 -3.92
CA VAL A 122 -7.99 -10.37 -4.48
C VAL A 122 -7.44 -11.45 -5.40
N ARG A 123 -6.48 -11.11 -6.26
CA ARG A 123 -5.80 -12.09 -7.13
C ARG A 123 -4.97 -13.10 -6.33
N PHE A 124 -4.19 -12.63 -5.36
CA PHE A 124 -3.33 -13.48 -4.54
C PHE A 124 -4.13 -14.50 -3.72
N CYS A 125 -5.23 -14.07 -3.11
CA CYS A 125 -6.08 -14.94 -2.31
C CYS A 125 -7.06 -15.77 -3.17
N GLN A 126 -7.03 -15.65 -4.52
CA GLN A 126 -7.99 -16.28 -5.42
C GLN A 126 -9.45 -16.03 -5.00
N MET A 127 -9.69 -14.89 -4.40
CA MET A 127 -11.01 -14.50 -3.97
C MET A 127 -11.85 -14.16 -5.19
N GLU A 128 -12.57 -15.15 -5.74
CA GLU A 128 -13.64 -14.89 -6.68
C GLU A 128 -14.64 -13.95 -6.02
N ALA A 129 -14.69 -12.71 -6.53
CA ALA A 129 -15.69 -11.71 -6.15
C ALA A 129 -16.07 -11.81 -4.66
N VAL A 130 -15.11 -11.58 -3.78
CA VAL A 130 -15.46 -11.29 -2.40
C VAL A 130 -16.45 -10.15 -2.51
N LYS A 131 -17.72 -10.50 -2.38
CA LYS A 131 -18.73 -9.51 -2.05
C LYS A 131 -18.18 -8.85 -0.82
N VAL A 132 -17.47 -7.74 -1.01
CA VAL A 132 -17.11 -6.78 0.04
C VAL A 132 -18.45 -6.18 0.47
N SER A 133 -19.30 -7.14 0.77
CA SER A 133 -20.65 -6.90 1.13
C SER A 133 -20.64 -6.62 2.59
N GLN A 134 -21.27 -5.69 3.00
CA GLN A 134 -21.82 -5.53 4.33
C GLN A 134 -20.97 -4.82 5.38
N MET A 135 -19.70 -4.56 5.17
CA MET A 135 -19.04 -3.60 6.05
C MET A 135 -19.33 -2.19 5.55
N ALA A 136 -19.91 -1.37 6.42
CA ALA A 136 -20.42 -0.02 6.11
C ALA A 136 -19.33 1.00 5.72
N TYR A 137 -18.11 0.56 5.45
CA TYR A 137 -16.96 1.42 5.18
C TYR A 137 -16.52 1.29 3.73
N ARG A 138 -16.86 2.29 2.90
CA ARG A 138 -16.53 2.29 1.47
C ARG A 138 -15.28 3.08 1.12
N LEU A 139 -14.82 3.94 2.02
CA LEU A 139 -13.65 4.79 1.81
C LEU A 139 -12.77 4.65 3.04
N GLY A 140 -11.90 3.64 3.01
CA GLY A 140 -11.00 3.39 4.11
C GLY A 140 -9.55 3.71 3.75
N SER A 141 -8.76 4.08 4.73
CA SER A 141 -7.32 3.99 4.65
C SER A 141 -6.86 2.69 5.29
N MET A 142 -5.72 2.20 4.87
CA MET A 142 -5.10 1.01 5.49
C MET A 142 -4.86 1.22 6.98
N GLU A 143 -4.46 2.43 7.38
CA GLU A 143 -4.31 2.81 8.79
C GLU A 143 -5.62 2.66 9.58
N THR A 144 -6.75 3.07 9.00
CA THR A 144 -8.05 2.89 9.63
C THR A 144 -8.34 1.40 9.86
N PHE A 145 -8.06 0.55 8.89
CA PHE A 145 -8.28 -0.89 9.03
C PHE A 145 -7.37 -1.51 10.07
N MET A 146 -6.12 -1.08 10.16
CA MET A 146 -5.22 -1.52 11.23
C MET A 146 -5.79 -1.19 12.61
N ARG A 147 -6.31 0.03 12.80
CA ARG A 147 -6.96 0.43 14.05
C ARG A 147 -8.21 -0.40 14.36
N MET A 148 -8.99 -0.77 13.34
CA MET A 148 -10.15 -1.66 13.50
C MET A 148 -9.73 -3.06 13.97
N VAL A 149 -8.65 -3.59 13.40
CA VAL A 149 -8.07 -4.88 13.82
C VAL A 149 -7.56 -4.80 15.26
N GLU A 150 -6.83 -3.76 15.61
CA GLU A 150 -6.33 -3.51 16.97
C GLU A 150 -7.47 -3.38 18.00
N SER A 151 -8.60 -2.81 17.60
CA SER A 151 -9.81 -2.72 18.46
C SER A 151 -10.48 -4.08 18.72
N GLY A 152 -9.98 -5.14 18.11
CA GLY A 152 -10.40 -6.50 18.36
C GLY A 152 -11.36 -7.07 17.33
N LYS A 153 -11.36 -6.59 16.08
CA LYS A 153 -12.28 -7.09 15.06
C LYS A 153 -11.63 -7.19 13.68
N GLY A 154 -11.72 -8.39 13.10
CA GLY A 154 -11.42 -8.66 11.70
C GLY A 154 -9.94 -8.81 11.37
N ILE A 155 -9.69 -8.83 10.10
CA ILE A 155 -8.40 -9.06 9.47
C ILE A 155 -8.20 -8.01 8.37
N THR A 156 -7.00 -7.51 8.22
CA THR A 156 -6.58 -6.75 7.04
C THR A 156 -5.22 -7.20 6.55
N PHE A 157 -4.73 -6.59 5.50
CA PHE A 157 -3.41 -6.86 4.95
C PHE A 157 -2.58 -5.60 4.97
N ILE A 158 -1.28 -5.78 5.22
CA ILE A 158 -0.32 -4.69 5.25
C ILE A 158 0.92 -5.04 4.43
N PRO A 159 1.55 -4.07 3.75
CA PRO A 159 2.80 -4.30 3.05
C PRO A 159 3.97 -4.45 4.05
N GLU A 160 5.03 -5.09 3.59
CA GLU A 160 6.24 -5.32 4.40
C GLU A 160 6.83 -4.02 4.96
N LEU A 161 6.80 -2.93 4.19
CA LEU A 161 7.26 -1.63 4.65
C LEU A 161 6.49 -1.14 5.88
N ALA A 162 5.19 -1.41 5.96
CA ALA A 162 4.37 -1.06 7.13
C ALA A 162 4.82 -1.84 8.37
N VAL A 163 5.15 -3.13 8.23
CA VAL A 163 5.60 -3.99 9.34
C VAL A 163 6.83 -3.42 10.05
N THR A 164 7.72 -2.77 9.30
CA THR A 164 8.95 -2.19 9.87
C THR A 164 8.72 -1.01 10.80
N GLN A 165 7.55 -0.38 10.73
CA GLN A 165 7.18 0.80 11.53
C GLN A 165 6.27 0.45 12.72
N LEU A 166 5.88 -0.82 12.86
CA LEU A 166 5.00 -1.27 13.93
C LEU A 166 5.70 -1.29 15.28
N THR A 167 4.93 -0.98 16.33
CA THR A 167 5.32 -1.22 17.71
C THR A 167 5.40 -2.73 18.00
N GLU A 168 6.03 -3.10 19.11
CA GLU A 168 6.13 -4.50 19.54
C GLU A 168 4.75 -5.14 19.72
N GLU A 169 3.80 -4.42 20.29
CA GLU A 169 2.42 -4.88 20.49
C GLU A 169 1.71 -5.11 19.15
N GLN A 170 1.88 -4.19 18.20
CA GLN A 170 1.30 -4.30 16.87
C GLN A 170 1.90 -5.47 16.08
N ARG A 171 3.20 -5.74 16.22
CA ARG A 171 3.87 -6.87 15.56
C ARG A 171 3.29 -8.21 15.96
N GLN A 172 2.73 -8.34 17.15
CA GLN A 172 2.06 -9.57 17.60
C GLN A 172 0.82 -9.90 16.75
N LEU A 173 0.25 -8.92 16.07
CA LEU A 173 -0.93 -9.09 15.19
C LEU A 173 -0.54 -9.51 13.77
N VAL A 174 0.75 -9.46 13.41
CA VAL A 174 1.25 -9.76 12.06
C VAL A 174 1.33 -11.27 11.86
N ARG A 175 0.87 -11.74 10.70
CA ARG A 175 0.97 -13.14 10.28
C ARG A 175 1.52 -13.22 8.85
N PRO A 176 2.63 -13.93 8.64
CA PRO A 176 3.10 -14.23 7.31
C PRO A 176 2.17 -15.20 6.60
N PHE A 177 2.21 -15.17 5.26
CA PHE A 177 1.53 -16.17 4.45
C PHE A 177 2.39 -17.41 4.26
N ASP A 178 1.75 -18.58 4.30
CA ASP A 178 2.31 -19.82 3.82
C ASP A 178 2.27 -19.81 2.29
N ILE A 179 3.38 -19.40 1.68
CA ILE A 179 3.55 -19.34 0.22
C ILE A 179 4.28 -20.62 -0.17
N PRO A 180 3.70 -21.46 -1.05
CA PRO A 180 4.34 -22.68 -1.52
C PRO A 180 5.58 -22.40 -2.37
#